data_e52d532424c1b0d6cf9d92d1167f3a34
#
_entry.id   e52d532424c1b0d6cf9d92d1167f3a34
#
_cell.length_a   1.000
_cell.length_b   1.000
_cell.length_c   1.000
_cell.angle_alpha   90.00
_cell.angle_beta   90.00
_cell.angle_gamma   90.00
#
_symmetry.space_group_name_H-M   'P 1'
#
loop_
_entity.id
_entity.type
_entity.pdbx_description
1 polymer ?
#
loop_
_entity_poly.entity_id
_entity_poly.type
_entity_poly.pdbx_seq_one_letter_code
_entity_poly.pdbx_strand_id
1 'polypeptide(L)'
;MKFPEWLTVWGAQDYRGECPLEEAEQATFFSRLRKLHPETYGRLALHPKNEGKRRGAQFAQLARDKALGMTKSAPDVVLPGAPTLLIEIKRRDHTQSKWQPGQVEYLETAQQLGCVVAVALGWQGAMAAFEAWLNMADGK
;
A
#
# COMPACT_ATOMS: atom_id res chain seq x y z
N MET A 1 4.68 13.81 7.54
CA MET A 1 5.13 13.65 6.15
C MET A 1 4.28 14.51 5.22
N LYS A 2 4.83 14.84 4.08
CA LYS A 2 4.12 15.64 3.07
C LYS A 2 3.56 14.73 1.99
N PHE A 3 2.35 15.06 1.53
CA PHE A 3 1.67 14.28 0.49
C PHE A 3 1.57 15.11 -0.78
N PRO A 4 1.93 14.52 -1.93
CA PRO A 4 1.73 15.23 -3.22
C PRO A 4 0.24 15.55 -3.44
N GLU A 5 -0.05 16.66 -4.09
CA GLU A 5 -1.43 17.08 -4.32
C GLU A 5 -2.24 16.07 -5.14
N TRP A 6 -1.58 15.36 -6.07
CA TRP A 6 -2.25 14.40 -6.93
C TRP A 6 -2.60 13.10 -6.20
N LEU A 7 -2.05 12.86 -4.99
CA LEU A 7 -2.21 11.61 -4.27
C LEU A 7 -3.33 11.74 -3.25
N THR A 8 -4.31 10.84 -3.32
CA THR A 8 -5.39 10.82 -2.35
C THR A 8 -4.92 10.16 -1.05
N VAL A 9 -5.15 10.86 0.05
CA VAL A 9 -4.82 10.38 1.40
C VAL A 9 -6.12 9.93 2.09
N TRP A 10 -6.13 8.70 2.56
CA TRP A 10 -7.28 8.11 3.24
C TRP A 10 -6.98 7.98 4.73
N GLY A 11 -7.83 8.57 5.55
CA GLY A 11 -7.66 8.59 6.99
C GLY A 11 -7.53 10.01 7.53
N ALA A 12 -7.50 10.13 8.87
CA ALA A 12 -7.45 11.42 9.53
C ALA A 12 -6.02 11.95 9.57
N GLN A 13 -5.73 12.96 8.77
CA GLN A 13 -4.38 13.53 8.66
C GLN A 13 -3.98 14.31 9.92
N ASP A 14 -4.93 14.70 10.74
CA ASP A 14 -4.67 15.47 11.96
C ASP A 14 -4.48 14.60 13.21
N TYR A 15 -4.64 13.28 13.08
CA TYR A 15 -4.42 12.40 14.23
C TYR A 15 -2.98 12.46 14.69
N ARG A 16 -2.79 12.56 16.03
CA ARG A 16 -1.48 12.53 16.67
C ARG A 16 -1.57 11.65 17.91
N GLY A 17 -0.54 10.85 18.14
CA GLY A 17 -0.48 10.03 19.33
C GLY A 17 -0.07 8.60 19.07
N GLU A 18 -0.40 7.73 20.02
CA GLU A 18 -0.06 6.32 19.93
C GLU A 18 -0.82 5.66 18.80
N CYS A 19 -0.13 4.82 18.06
CA CYS A 19 -0.72 4.06 16.98
C CYS A 19 0.19 2.86 16.64
N PRO A 20 -0.39 1.80 16.03
CA PRO A 20 0.38 0.63 15.63
C PRO A 20 1.44 0.97 14.58
N LEU A 21 2.41 0.09 14.47
CA LEU A 21 3.39 0.13 13.38
C LEU A 21 2.71 -0.20 12.05
N GLU A 22 3.34 0.20 10.95
CA GLU A 22 2.79 -0.01 9.61
C GLU A 22 2.51 -1.49 9.33
N GLU A 23 3.39 -2.39 9.75
CA GLU A 23 3.19 -3.83 9.57
C GLU A 23 1.92 -4.35 10.26
N ALA A 24 1.64 -3.87 11.46
CA ALA A 24 0.45 -4.27 12.19
C ALA A 24 -0.81 -3.75 11.51
N GLU A 25 -0.76 -2.54 11.00
CA GLU A 25 -1.88 -1.97 10.25
C GLU A 25 -2.14 -2.78 8.97
N GLN A 26 -1.09 -3.14 8.26
CA GLN A 26 -1.19 -3.96 7.06
C GLN A 26 -1.79 -5.33 7.38
N ALA A 27 -1.33 -5.99 8.44
CA ALA A 27 -1.84 -7.28 8.84
C ALA A 27 -3.34 -7.21 9.18
N THR A 28 -3.75 -6.16 9.86
CA THR A 28 -5.17 -5.95 10.19
C THR A 28 -6.00 -5.75 8.94
N PHE A 29 -5.50 -4.95 7.98
CA PHE A 29 -6.21 -4.74 6.72
C PHE A 29 -6.43 -6.07 5.98
N PHE A 30 -5.39 -6.87 5.80
CA PHE A 30 -5.52 -8.17 5.11
C PHE A 30 -6.44 -9.11 5.85
N SER A 31 -6.36 -9.15 7.19
CA SER A 31 -7.25 -10.00 7.99
C SER A 31 -8.71 -9.63 7.77
N ARG A 32 -9.03 -8.35 7.81
CA ARG A 32 -10.40 -7.87 7.61
C ARG A 32 -10.89 -8.11 6.19
N LEU A 33 -10.03 -7.86 5.21
CA LEU A 33 -10.39 -8.08 3.82
C LEU A 33 -10.72 -9.55 3.56
N ARG A 34 -9.93 -10.46 4.13
CA ARG A 34 -10.15 -11.89 4.00
C ARG A 34 -11.42 -12.37 4.70
N LYS A 35 -11.78 -11.72 5.79
CA LYS A 35 -13.05 -12.04 6.49
C LYS A 35 -14.27 -11.54 5.72
N LEU A 36 -14.19 -10.35 5.16
CA LEU A 36 -15.31 -9.72 4.48
C LEU A 36 -15.49 -10.24 3.06
N HIS A 37 -14.42 -10.61 2.39
CA HIS A 37 -14.45 -11.00 0.99
C HIS A 37 -13.54 -12.23 0.75
N PRO A 38 -13.85 -13.38 1.39
CA PRO A 38 -12.94 -14.53 1.36
C PRO A 38 -12.76 -15.15 -0.02
N GLU A 39 -13.76 -15.06 -0.88
CA GLU A 39 -13.74 -15.72 -2.20
C GLU A 39 -13.30 -14.79 -3.32
N THR A 40 -13.20 -13.50 -3.08
CA THR A 40 -12.89 -12.49 -4.09
C THR A 40 -11.67 -11.67 -3.69
N TYR A 41 -11.87 -10.46 -3.19
CA TYR A 41 -10.79 -9.52 -2.94
C TYR A 41 -9.81 -9.99 -1.87
N GLY A 42 -10.30 -10.73 -0.88
CA GLY A 42 -9.42 -11.32 0.13
C GLY A 42 -8.52 -12.41 -0.43
N ARG A 43 -8.96 -13.09 -1.50
CA ARG A 43 -8.15 -14.07 -2.19
C ARG A 43 -7.14 -13.40 -3.13
N LEU A 44 -7.54 -12.29 -3.77
CA LEU A 44 -6.74 -11.65 -4.82
C LEU A 44 -5.70 -10.67 -4.28
N ALA A 45 -5.99 -9.99 -3.18
CA ALA A 45 -5.09 -8.97 -2.65
C ALA A 45 -3.75 -9.59 -2.28
N LEU A 46 -2.68 -8.87 -2.62
CA LEU A 46 -1.35 -9.35 -2.30
C LEU A 46 -0.45 -8.22 -1.82
N HIS A 47 0.57 -8.60 -1.08
CA HIS A 47 1.63 -7.71 -0.64
C HIS A 47 2.89 -8.07 -1.42
N PRO A 48 3.41 -7.17 -2.28
CA PRO A 48 4.64 -7.46 -3.02
C PRO A 48 5.82 -7.57 -2.05
N LYS A 49 6.71 -8.52 -2.33
CA LYS A 49 7.94 -8.61 -1.57
C LYS A 49 8.80 -7.39 -1.89
N ASN A 50 9.20 -6.66 -0.85
CA ASN A 50 10.12 -5.55 -0.98
C ASN A 50 11.53 -5.98 -0.61
N GLU A 51 12.51 -5.12 -0.94
CA GLU A 51 13.88 -5.37 -0.58
C GLU A 51 14.06 -5.50 0.93
N GLY A 52 13.27 -4.73 1.69
CA GLY A 52 13.32 -4.75 3.13
C GLY A 52 14.70 -4.41 3.67
N LYS A 53 14.91 -4.74 4.94
CA LYS A 53 16.22 -4.57 5.57
C LYS A 53 17.05 -5.82 5.34
N ARG A 54 18.05 -5.71 4.49
CA ARG A 54 18.96 -6.80 4.21
C ARG A 54 20.34 -6.47 4.77
N ARG A 55 21.07 -7.49 5.17
CA ARG A 55 22.36 -7.32 5.84
C ARG A 55 23.43 -8.18 5.18
N GLY A 56 24.64 -7.61 5.07
CA GLY A 56 25.86 -8.34 4.75
C GLY A 56 25.77 -9.14 3.46
N ALA A 57 26.00 -10.44 3.57
CA ALA A 57 26.12 -11.36 2.44
C ALA A 57 24.86 -11.52 1.60
N GLN A 58 23.81 -10.76 1.89
CA GLN A 58 22.55 -10.84 1.16
C GLN A 58 22.54 -10.02 -0.14
N PHE A 59 23.66 -9.36 -0.47
CA PHE A 59 23.74 -8.60 -1.72
C PHE A 59 23.48 -9.46 -2.95
N ALA A 60 24.04 -10.67 -2.99
CA ALA A 60 23.82 -11.58 -4.11
C ALA A 60 22.35 -12.00 -4.22
N GLN A 61 21.69 -12.23 -3.06
CA GLN A 61 20.26 -12.55 -3.03
C GLN A 61 19.43 -11.37 -3.50
N LEU A 62 19.81 -10.16 -3.09
CA LEU A 62 19.11 -8.95 -3.50
C LEU A 62 19.17 -8.75 -5.01
N ALA A 63 20.35 -8.94 -5.61
CA ALA A 63 20.52 -8.83 -7.06
C ALA A 63 19.68 -9.88 -7.79
N ARG A 64 19.62 -11.09 -7.25
CA ARG A 64 18.82 -12.19 -7.80
C ARG A 64 17.33 -11.88 -7.72
N ASP A 65 16.87 -11.43 -6.56
CA ASP A 65 15.46 -11.08 -6.35
C ASP A 65 15.04 -9.98 -7.34
N LYS A 66 15.88 -8.97 -7.53
CA LYS A 66 15.62 -7.90 -8.47
C LYS A 66 15.54 -8.42 -9.91
N ALA A 67 16.45 -9.30 -10.29
CA ALA A 67 16.43 -9.91 -11.61
C ALA A 67 15.18 -10.74 -11.85
N LEU A 68 14.61 -11.31 -10.78
CA LEU A 68 13.39 -12.10 -10.85
C LEU A 68 12.11 -11.26 -10.72
N GLY A 69 12.24 -9.94 -10.71
CA GLY A 69 11.08 -9.04 -10.73
C GLY A 69 10.71 -8.39 -9.42
N MET A 70 11.52 -8.58 -8.37
CA MET A 70 11.28 -7.86 -7.13
C MET A 70 11.55 -6.38 -7.37
N THR A 71 10.58 -5.55 -7.04
CA THR A 71 10.66 -4.11 -7.30
C THR A 71 10.75 -3.36 -5.99
N LYS A 72 11.81 -2.54 -5.90
CA LYS A 72 11.97 -1.64 -4.77
C LYS A 72 10.81 -0.64 -4.73
N SER A 73 10.34 -0.35 -3.55
CA SER A 73 9.33 0.70 -3.32
C SER A 73 7.93 0.37 -3.84
N ALA A 74 7.67 -0.89 -4.17
CA ALA A 74 6.32 -1.31 -4.50
C ALA A 74 5.41 -1.08 -3.29
N PRO A 75 4.12 -0.73 -3.51
CA PRO A 75 3.21 -0.45 -2.40
C PRO A 75 2.89 -1.69 -1.58
N ASP A 76 2.33 -1.46 -0.39
CA ASP A 76 2.04 -2.54 0.56
C ASP A 76 0.93 -3.46 0.09
N VAL A 77 -0.02 -2.95 -0.68
CA VAL A 77 -1.18 -3.70 -1.12
C VAL A 77 -1.38 -3.51 -2.61
N VAL A 78 -1.54 -4.63 -3.30
CA VAL A 78 -1.94 -4.65 -4.71
C VAL A 78 -3.25 -5.42 -4.81
N LEU A 79 -4.28 -4.77 -5.34
CA LEU A 79 -5.57 -5.39 -5.65
C LEU A 79 -5.75 -5.42 -7.15
N PRO A 80 -5.54 -6.61 -7.75
CA PRO A 80 -5.74 -6.76 -9.19
C PRO A 80 -7.17 -6.39 -9.59
N GLY A 81 -7.30 -5.71 -10.70
CA GLY A 81 -8.59 -5.29 -11.21
C GLY A 81 -8.41 -4.38 -12.40
N ALA A 82 -9.51 -3.83 -12.89
CA ALA A 82 -9.51 -2.89 -14.01
C ALA A 82 -10.32 -1.66 -13.62
N PRO A 83 -9.67 -0.67 -13.02
CA PRO A 83 -8.23 -0.51 -12.77
C PRO A 83 -7.74 -1.23 -11.53
N THR A 84 -6.45 -1.53 -11.49
CA THR A 84 -5.77 -2.07 -10.30
C THR A 84 -5.72 -1.00 -9.21
N LEU A 85 -5.91 -1.42 -7.96
CA LEU A 85 -5.76 -0.55 -6.80
C LEU A 85 -4.43 -0.82 -6.10
N LEU A 86 -3.68 0.24 -5.85
CA LEU A 86 -2.42 0.19 -5.12
C LEU A 86 -2.54 1.05 -3.87
N ILE A 87 -2.23 0.48 -2.71
CA ILE A 87 -2.31 1.21 -1.44
C ILE A 87 -0.95 1.14 -0.73
N GLU A 88 -0.42 2.30 -0.40
CA GLU A 88 0.72 2.42 0.51
C GLU A 88 0.18 2.73 1.90
N ILE A 89 0.49 1.89 2.87
CA ILE A 89 0.00 2.05 4.24
C ILE A 89 1.06 2.76 5.08
N LYS A 90 0.63 3.82 5.75
CA LYS A 90 1.46 4.56 6.70
C LYS A 90 0.80 4.51 8.07
N ARG A 91 1.54 4.88 9.10
CA ARG A 91 1.00 4.88 10.45
C ARG A 91 -0.16 5.87 10.55
N ARG A 92 -1.08 5.62 11.45
CA ARG A 92 -2.23 6.48 11.68
C ARG A 92 -1.80 7.91 12.00
N ASP A 93 -0.79 8.06 12.87
CA ASP A 93 -0.09 9.33 13.04
C ASP A 93 1.03 9.39 12.00
N HIS A 94 0.78 10.06 10.90
CA HIS A 94 1.73 10.07 9.78
C HIS A 94 3.04 10.83 10.09
N THR A 95 3.08 11.60 11.18
CA THR A 95 4.34 12.24 11.59
C THR A 95 5.34 11.20 12.10
N GLN A 96 4.88 9.98 12.39
CA GLN A 96 5.72 8.87 12.80
C GLN A 96 6.08 7.96 11.64
N SER A 97 5.70 8.31 10.43
CA SER A 97 6.05 7.61 9.19
C SER A 97 6.86 8.53 8.29
N LYS A 98 7.45 7.96 7.26
CA LYS A 98 8.16 8.73 6.23
C LYS A 98 8.07 7.99 4.90
N TRP A 99 8.23 8.74 3.82
CA TRP A 99 8.39 8.13 2.51
C TRP A 99 9.76 7.45 2.42
N GLN A 100 9.77 6.21 1.96
CA GLN A 100 11.02 5.57 1.59
C GLN A 100 11.39 5.99 0.17
N PRO A 101 12.70 5.96 -0.18
CA PRO A 101 13.11 6.35 -1.53
C PRO A 101 12.37 5.56 -2.61
N GLY A 102 11.81 6.29 -3.57
CA GLY A 102 11.14 5.69 -4.72
C GLY A 102 9.65 5.43 -4.55
N GLN A 103 9.09 5.50 -3.34
CA GLN A 103 7.66 5.19 -3.14
C GLN A 103 6.74 6.15 -3.87
N VAL A 104 7.01 7.45 -3.77
CA VAL A 104 6.18 8.46 -4.44
C VAL A 104 6.25 8.30 -5.95
N GLU A 105 7.45 8.11 -6.45
CA GLU A 105 7.69 7.93 -7.90
C GLU A 105 6.98 6.68 -8.43
N TYR A 106 6.99 5.60 -7.66
CA TYR A 106 6.27 4.39 -8.03
C TYR A 106 4.77 4.66 -8.18
N LEU A 107 4.18 5.31 -7.19
CA LEU A 107 2.74 5.62 -7.21
C LEU A 107 2.39 6.57 -8.35
N GLU A 108 3.24 7.56 -8.61
CA GLU A 108 3.02 8.50 -9.70
C GLU A 108 3.02 7.80 -11.06
N THR A 109 4.02 6.95 -11.29
CA THR A 109 4.10 6.19 -12.54
C THR A 109 2.89 5.26 -12.70
N ALA A 110 2.49 4.58 -11.62
CA ALA A 110 1.34 3.70 -11.65
C ALA A 110 0.05 4.46 -11.97
N GLN A 111 -0.13 5.63 -11.38
CA GLN A 111 -1.29 6.45 -11.66
C GLN A 111 -1.32 6.91 -13.13
N GLN A 112 -0.18 7.32 -13.66
CA GLN A 112 -0.07 7.71 -15.07
C GLN A 112 -0.43 6.57 -16.01
N LEU A 113 -0.19 5.34 -15.60
CA LEU A 113 -0.50 4.15 -16.39
C LEU A 113 -1.91 3.60 -16.13
N GLY A 114 -2.70 4.29 -15.33
CA GLY A 114 -4.11 3.97 -15.16
C GLY A 114 -4.49 3.25 -13.89
N CYS A 115 -3.54 2.99 -12.99
CA CYS A 115 -3.87 2.42 -11.69
C CYS A 115 -4.53 3.45 -10.79
N VAL A 116 -5.39 3.00 -9.89
CA VAL A 116 -5.86 3.83 -8.78
C VAL A 116 -4.84 3.69 -7.66
N VAL A 117 -4.32 4.82 -7.19
CA VAL A 117 -3.29 4.82 -6.15
C VAL A 117 -3.79 5.57 -4.92
N ALA A 118 -3.37 5.11 -3.76
CA ALA A 118 -3.79 5.69 -2.49
C ALA A 118 -2.68 5.56 -1.46
N VAL A 119 -2.61 6.53 -0.56
CA VAL A 119 -1.90 6.37 0.70
C VAL A 119 -2.94 6.29 1.80
N ALA A 120 -2.79 5.32 2.70
CA ALA A 120 -3.75 5.08 3.76
C ALA A 120 -3.07 5.23 5.12
N LEU A 121 -3.72 5.95 6.01
CA LEU A 121 -3.25 6.15 7.38
C LEU A 121 -3.95 5.14 8.27
N GLY A 122 -3.26 4.02 8.54
CA GLY A 122 -3.81 2.90 9.27
C GLY A 122 -4.71 2.02 8.42
N TRP A 123 -5.15 0.91 9.01
CA TRP A 123 -6.00 -0.05 8.31
C TRP A 123 -7.38 0.53 7.97
N GLN A 124 -7.87 1.46 8.79
CA GLN A 124 -9.15 2.12 8.53
C GLN A 124 -9.08 2.92 7.23
N GLY A 125 -7.98 3.65 7.04
CA GLY A 125 -7.75 4.37 5.80
C GLY A 125 -7.65 3.43 4.60
N ALA A 126 -6.99 2.29 4.78
CA ALA A 126 -6.87 1.30 3.72
C ALA A 126 -8.22 0.70 3.34
N MET A 127 -9.08 0.41 4.33
CA MET A 127 -10.43 -0.08 4.06
C MET A 127 -11.27 0.97 3.33
N ALA A 128 -11.14 2.24 3.73
CA ALA A 128 -11.86 3.32 3.06
C ALA A 128 -11.43 3.45 1.59
N ALA A 129 -10.13 3.35 1.33
CA ALA A 129 -9.61 3.38 -0.03
C ALA A 129 -10.13 2.20 -0.86
N PHE A 130 -10.14 1.01 -0.26
CA PHE A 130 -10.68 -0.19 -0.90
C PHE A 130 -12.16 -0.02 -1.25
N GLU A 131 -12.96 0.46 -0.31
CA GLU A 131 -14.39 0.64 -0.52
C GLU A 131 -14.68 1.68 -1.59
N ALA A 132 -13.92 2.77 -1.62
CA ALA A 132 -14.06 3.79 -2.66
C ALA A 132 -13.73 3.22 -4.04
N TRP A 133 -12.67 2.43 -4.12
CA TRP A 133 -12.29 1.75 -5.37
C TRP A 133 -13.36 0.77 -5.82
N LEU A 134 -13.90 -0.01 -4.88
CA LEU A 134 -14.95 -0.98 -5.16
C LEU A 134 -16.20 -0.28 -5.70
N ASN A 135 -16.61 0.82 -5.07
CA ASN A 135 -17.76 1.60 -5.51
C ASN A 135 -17.52 2.24 -6.87
N MET A 136 -16.32 2.66 -7.17
CA MET A 136 -15.95 3.21 -8.46
C MET A 136 -16.08 2.15 -9.56
N ALA A 137 -15.63 0.92 -9.29
CA ALA A 137 -15.74 -0.18 -10.23
C ALA A 137 -17.21 -0.56 -10.49
N ASP A 138 -18.03 -0.50 -9.45
CA ASP A 138 -19.46 -0.83 -9.53
C ASP A 138 -20.31 0.33 -10.04
N GLY A 139 -19.86 1.55 -9.83
CA GLY A 139 -20.61 2.77 -10.09
C GLY A 139 -20.59 3.26 -11.54
N LYS A 140 -20.45 2.41 -12.46
CA LYS A 140 -20.33 2.68 -13.89
C LYS A 140 -21.25 3.74 -14.46
#